data_5545852f0fda5bfcfc5b917f17e2271c
#
_entry.id   5545852f0fda5bfcfc5b917f17e2271c
#
_cell.length_a   1.000
_cell.length_b   1.000
_cell.length_c   1.000
_cell.angle_alpha   90.00
_cell.angle_beta   90.00
_cell.angle_gamma   90.00
#
_symmetry.space_group_name_H-M   'P 1'
#
loop_
_entity.id
_entity.type
_entity.pdbx_description
1 polymer ?
#
loop_
_entity_poly.entity_id
_entity_poly.type
_entity_poly.pdbx_seq_one_letter_code
_entity_poly.pdbx_strand_id
1 'polypeptide(L)'
;MNCAYLAFTAKGLALAQQLAQTCPGSVSRCGLGGVTLAGWTAQQFAAADALVFVGAAGIAVRAIAPHCQSKATDPAVVVLDECGRFAVPLLSGHLGGANDLACRLAAACGAVPVITTATDANGLFAVDEWAKKQNCAVWETPRIKFVSGALLAGKTVRYASPWAIAGTPPAGVAEAEEPSDADFALTMTPQGNALHLIPRIGVLGVGCKRGTTAAQLEAAFAAFCTDTNLAPVGITAAASIDLKQNEPGLLEFCRSHGWPVSFSSAAQLRAVPGTFSASRFVQGVTGVDNVCERAAVLASGGTLLLPKYAHTGVTFAAAVRPFAPDWRWKTDEA
;
A
#
# COMPACT_ATOMS: atom_id res chain seq x y z
N MET A 1 4.83 -2.03 -11.40
CA MET A 1 3.81 -1.17 -12.06
C MET A 1 3.61 -1.71 -13.45
N ASN A 2 2.40 -2.20 -13.77
CA ASN A 2 2.00 -2.68 -15.08
C ASN A 2 1.48 -1.50 -15.91
N CYS A 3 2.24 -1.09 -16.96
CA CYS A 3 1.89 0.07 -17.78
C CYS A 3 1.06 -0.37 -19.01
N ALA A 4 0.13 0.48 -19.44
CA ALA A 4 -0.56 0.35 -20.71
C ALA A 4 -0.33 1.61 -21.55
N TYR A 5 0.22 1.43 -22.77
CA TYR A 5 0.58 2.51 -23.68
C TYR A 5 -0.44 2.61 -24.81
N LEU A 6 -0.88 3.83 -25.13
CA LEU A 6 -1.71 4.13 -26.29
C LEU A 6 -1.07 5.22 -27.14
N ALA A 7 -0.76 4.90 -28.37
CA ALA A 7 -0.29 5.86 -29.37
C ALA A 7 -1.35 6.12 -30.44
N PHE A 8 -1.25 7.24 -31.16
CA PHE A 8 -2.20 7.66 -32.19
C PHE A 8 -1.58 7.62 -33.59
N THR A 9 -0.27 7.75 -33.69
CA THR A 9 0.50 7.80 -34.95
C THR A 9 1.51 6.67 -35.00
N ALA A 10 2.09 6.41 -36.17
CA ALA A 10 3.18 5.44 -36.31
C ALA A 10 4.43 5.89 -35.53
N LYS A 11 4.71 7.22 -35.52
CA LYS A 11 5.83 7.80 -34.76
C LYS A 11 5.62 7.63 -33.25
N GLY A 12 4.44 7.98 -32.76
CA GLY A 12 4.09 7.76 -31.35
C GLY A 12 4.11 6.29 -30.93
N LEU A 13 3.74 5.36 -31.84
CA LEU A 13 3.85 3.93 -31.57
C LEU A 13 5.28 3.47 -31.37
N ALA A 14 6.22 3.94 -32.22
CA ALA A 14 7.63 3.61 -32.08
C ALA A 14 8.19 4.14 -30.76
N LEU A 15 7.84 5.36 -30.34
CA LEU A 15 8.21 5.92 -29.03
C LEU A 15 7.61 5.07 -27.89
N ALA A 16 6.32 4.71 -27.95
CA ALA A 16 5.69 3.87 -26.94
C ALA A 16 6.38 2.51 -26.78
N GLN A 17 6.80 1.89 -27.91
CA GLN A 17 7.55 0.63 -27.91
C GLN A 17 8.95 0.78 -27.27
N GLN A 18 9.63 1.87 -27.52
CA GLN A 18 10.91 2.20 -26.88
C GLN A 18 10.72 2.36 -25.35
N LEU A 19 9.72 3.13 -24.92
CA LEU A 19 9.43 3.38 -23.50
C LEU A 19 9.05 2.12 -22.76
N ALA A 20 8.32 1.20 -23.40
CA ALA A 20 7.93 -0.09 -22.83
C ALA A 20 9.12 -1.04 -22.54
N GLN A 21 10.31 -0.77 -23.09
CA GLN A 21 11.54 -1.49 -22.73
C GLN A 21 12.06 -1.08 -21.34
N THR A 22 11.88 0.19 -20.97
CA THR A 22 12.30 0.72 -19.66
C THR A 22 11.23 0.57 -18.60
N CYS A 23 9.96 0.82 -18.96
CA CYS A 23 8.81 0.66 -18.09
C CYS A 23 7.85 -0.36 -18.74
N PRO A 24 7.99 -1.67 -18.43
CA PRO A 24 7.27 -2.74 -19.13
C PRO A 24 5.75 -2.59 -19.09
N GLY A 25 5.10 -2.92 -20.23
CA GLY A 25 3.66 -2.84 -20.36
C GLY A 25 3.17 -3.18 -21.76
N SER A 26 1.85 -3.22 -21.94
CA SER A 26 1.21 -3.47 -23.22
C SER A 26 1.23 -2.21 -24.10
N VAL A 27 1.47 -2.34 -25.40
CA VAL A 27 1.50 -1.21 -26.33
C VAL A 27 0.41 -1.39 -27.38
N SER A 28 -0.41 -0.36 -27.56
CA SER A 28 -1.52 -0.33 -28.52
C SER A 28 -1.47 0.92 -29.38
N ARG A 29 -2.05 0.86 -30.58
CA ARG A 29 -2.27 2.02 -31.44
C ARG A 29 -3.76 2.21 -31.70
N CYS A 30 -4.26 3.39 -31.42
CA CYS A 30 -5.65 3.77 -31.68
C CYS A 30 -5.94 3.67 -33.20
N GLY A 31 -7.07 3.09 -33.55
CA GLY A 31 -7.49 2.86 -34.94
C GLY A 31 -6.86 1.63 -35.62
N LEU A 32 -5.98 0.91 -34.96
CA LEU A 32 -5.39 -0.32 -35.49
C LEU A 32 -5.97 -1.54 -34.74
N GLY A 33 -6.31 -2.61 -35.46
CA GLY A 33 -6.80 -3.86 -34.86
C GLY A 33 -8.09 -3.69 -34.04
N GLY A 34 -8.94 -2.72 -34.39
CA GLY A 34 -10.20 -2.46 -33.67
C GLY A 34 -10.05 -1.68 -32.37
N VAL A 35 -8.85 -1.21 -32.03
CA VAL A 35 -8.60 -0.42 -30.81
C VAL A 35 -9.24 0.96 -30.94
N THR A 36 -10.25 1.23 -30.13
CA THR A 36 -10.86 2.57 -29.99
C THR A 36 -10.36 3.26 -28.76
N LEU A 37 -10.28 4.60 -28.76
CA LEU A 37 -9.83 5.39 -27.61
C LEU A 37 -10.69 5.10 -26.37
N ALA A 38 -12.01 5.14 -26.50
CA ALA A 38 -12.94 4.93 -25.39
C ALA A 38 -12.86 3.52 -24.82
N GLY A 39 -12.88 2.47 -25.70
CA GLY A 39 -12.84 1.09 -25.27
C GLY A 39 -11.51 0.73 -24.58
N TRP A 40 -10.37 1.18 -25.17
CA TRP A 40 -9.07 0.95 -24.59
C TRP A 40 -8.94 1.65 -23.22
N THR A 41 -9.36 2.93 -23.14
CA THR A 41 -9.27 3.67 -21.88
C THR A 41 -10.11 3.04 -20.77
N ALA A 42 -11.37 2.67 -21.07
CA ALA A 42 -12.25 2.02 -20.10
C ALA A 42 -11.64 0.71 -19.55
N GLN A 43 -11.09 -0.11 -20.45
CA GLN A 43 -10.47 -1.39 -20.08
C GLN A 43 -9.20 -1.19 -19.24
N GLN A 44 -8.28 -0.32 -19.69
CA GLN A 44 -6.98 -0.17 -19.05
C GLN A 44 -7.07 0.67 -17.75
N PHE A 45 -8.01 1.61 -17.66
CA PHE A 45 -8.21 2.38 -16.43
C PHE A 45 -8.66 1.50 -15.26
N ALA A 46 -9.35 0.39 -15.53
CA ALA A 46 -9.77 -0.57 -14.51
C ALA A 46 -8.72 -1.66 -14.21
N ALA A 47 -7.77 -1.92 -15.14
CA ALA A 47 -6.92 -3.11 -15.06
C ALA A 47 -5.42 -2.81 -14.90
N ALA A 48 -4.95 -1.66 -15.38
CA ALA A 48 -3.53 -1.31 -15.36
C ALA A 48 -3.19 -0.43 -14.14
N ASP A 49 -1.95 -0.51 -13.68
CA ASP A 49 -1.43 0.40 -12.65
C ASP A 49 -1.19 1.81 -13.23
N ALA A 50 -0.87 1.89 -14.52
CA ALA A 50 -0.57 3.15 -15.19
C ALA A 50 -1.00 3.15 -16.67
N LEU A 51 -1.55 4.30 -17.12
CA LEU A 51 -1.83 4.59 -18.51
C LEU A 51 -0.84 5.63 -19.05
N VAL A 52 -0.23 5.32 -20.19
CA VAL A 52 0.70 6.23 -20.86
C VAL A 52 0.16 6.55 -22.25
N PHE A 53 -0.25 7.79 -22.46
CA PHE A 53 -0.70 8.27 -23.77
C PHE A 53 0.47 8.92 -24.50
N VAL A 54 0.75 8.48 -25.72
CA VAL A 54 1.73 9.10 -26.59
C VAL A 54 1.00 9.90 -27.66
N GLY A 55 0.76 11.19 -27.39
CA GLY A 55 -0.05 12.09 -28.21
C GLY A 55 -0.45 13.37 -27.50
N ALA A 56 -1.51 14.03 -27.98
CA ALA A 56 -1.95 15.30 -27.41
C ALA A 56 -2.60 15.14 -26.03
N ALA A 57 -2.20 15.94 -25.04
CA ALA A 57 -2.73 15.91 -23.68
C ALA A 57 -4.25 16.07 -23.62
N GLY A 58 -4.85 16.92 -24.49
CA GLY A 58 -6.31 17.10 -24.54
C GLY A 58 -7.08 15.83 -24.94
N ILE A 59 -6.47 14.91 -25.71
CA ILE A 59 -7.05 13.62 -26.04
C ILE A 59 -7.07 12.73 -24.80
N ALA A 60 -5.92 12.66 -24.08
CA ALA A 60 -5.81 11.89 -22.85
C ALA A 60 -6.81 12.37 -21.79
N VAL A 61 -6.89 13.70 -21.54
CA VAL A 61 -7.82 14.28 -20.58
C VAL A 61 -9.27 13.91 -20.87
N ARG A 62 -9.73 14.06 -22.14
CA ARG A 62 -11.11 13.69 -22.51
C ARG A 62 -11.36 12.20 -22.37
N ALA A 63 -10.35 11.36 -22.63
CA ALA A 63 -10.48 9.91 -22.54
C ALA A 63 -10.63 9.44 -21.08
N ILE A 64 -9.85 10.00 -20.15
CA ILE A 64 -9.86 9.57 -18.75
C ILE A 64 -10.98 10.22 -17.93
N ALA A 65 -11.44 11.42 -18.28
CA ALA A 65 -12.40 12.20 -17.49
C ALA A 65 -13.65 11.41 -17.04
N PRO A 66 -14.28 10.55 -17.88
CA PRO A 66 -15.44 9.76 -17.45
C PRO A 66 -15.14 8.69 -16.41
N HIS A 67 -13.88 8.34 -16.21
CA HIS A 67 -13.43 7.24 -15.35
C HIS A 67 -12.84 7.71 -14.02
N CYS A 68 -12.46 8.99 -13.91
CA CYS A 68 -11.84 9.54 -12.70
C CYS A 68 -12.79 9.50 -11.51
N GLN A 69 -12.34 8.89 -10.41
CA GLN A 69 -13.12 8.74 -9.17
C GLN A 69 -12.37 9.28 -7.95
N SER A 70 -11.15 8.84 -7.71
CA SER A 70 -10.39 9.19 -6.51
C SER A 70 -8.89 9.09 -6.75
N LYS A 71 -8.15 10.07 -6.25
CA LYS A 71 -6.68 10.05 -6.25
C LYS A 71 -6.06 8.84 -5.50
N ALA A 72 -6.85 8.13 -4.70
CA ALA A 72 -6.40 6.96 -3.95
C ALA A 72 -6.51 5.65 -4.76
N THR A 73 -7.42 5.60 -5.74
CA THR A 73 -7.75 4.38 -6.49
C THR A 73 -7.49 4.50 -7.98
N ASP A 74 -7.51 5.72 -8.52
CA ASP A 74 -7.30 5.95 -9.94
C ASP A 74 -5.85 5.62 -10.33
N PRO A 75 -5.62 4.99 -11.49
CA PRO A 75 -4.28 4.64 -11.95
C PRO A 75 -3.43 5.90 -12.21
N ALA A 76 -2.12 5.73 -12.26
CA ALA A 76 -1.24 6.76 -12.75
C ALA A 76 -1.57 7.08 -14.22
N VAL A 77 -1.61 8.35 -14.59
CA VAL A 77 -1.77 8.74 -16.00
C VAL A 77 -0.68 9.72 -16.39
N VAL A 78 0.10 9.35 -17.42
CA VAL A 78 1.14 10.20 -17.99
C VAL A 78 0.88 10.39 -19.47
N VAL A 79 1.10 11.60 -19.98
CA VAL A 79 1.08 11.87 -21.41
C VAL A 79 2.46 12.31 -21.87
N LEU A 80 2.92 11.77 -23.00
CA LEU A 80 4.08 12.28 -23.74
C LEU A 80 3.63 12.82 -25.10
N ASP A 81 4.23 13.91 -25.56
CA ASP A 81 4.05 14.29 -26.95
C ASP A 81 4.73 13.26 -27.88
N GLU A 82 4.27 13.15 -29.12
CA GLU A 82 4.79 12.11 -30.05
C GLU A 82 6.25 12.31 -30.47
N CYS A 83 6.83 13.48 -30.13
CA CYS A 83 8.24 13.77 -30.36
C CYS A 83 9.10 13.44 -29.13
N GLY A 84 8.50 13.03 -28.02
CA GLY A 84 9.22 12.70 -26.79
C GLY A 84 9.93 13.88 -26.15
N ARG A 85 9.35 15.10 -26.24
CA ARG A 85 9.94 16.30 -25.65
C ARG A 85 9.50 16.56 -24.23
N PHE A 86 8.26 16.22 -23.92
CA PHE A 86 7.66 16.45 -22.61
C PHE A 86 6.96 15.20 -22.10
N ALA A 87 7.15 14.90 -20.80
CA ALA A 87 6.40 13.88 -20.09
C ALA A 87 5.60 14.54 -18.96
N VAL A 88 4.27 14.50 -19.05
CA VAL A 88 3.37 15.26 -18.17
C VAL A 88 2.50 14.29 -17.38
N PRO A 89 2.63 14.19 -16.05
CA PRO A 89 1.69 13.44 -15.22
C PRO A 89 0.35 14.19 -15.17
N LEU A 90 -0.73 13.51 -15.55
CA LEU A 90 -2.07 14.10 -15.59
C LEU A 90 -2.92 13.72 -14.37
N LEU A 91 -2.72 12.50 -13.82
CA LEU A 91 -3.55 11.98 -12.75
C LEU A 91 -2.71 11.12 -11.81
N SER A 92 -3.07 11.13 -10.51
CA SER A 92 -2.47 10.30 -9.45
C SER A 92 -0.95 10.48 -9.32
N GLY A 93 -0.50 11.74 -9.24
CA GLY A 93 0.92 12.14 -9.21
C GLY A 93 1.73 11.40 -8.15
N HIS A 94 1.36 11.55 -6.87
CA HIS A 94 2.08 10.97 -5.72
C HIS A 94 1.66 9.51 -5.45
N LEU A 95 0.46 9.28 -4.90
CA LEU A 95 0.01 7.94 -4.50
C LEU A 95 -0.01 6.95 -5.66
N GLY A 96 -0.54 7.34 -6.82
CA GLY A 96 -0.52 6.53 -8.02
C GLY A 96 0.87 6.40 -8.65
N GLY A 97 1.78 7.36 -8.40
CA GLY A 97 3.16 7.35 -8.89
C GLY A 97 3.33 7.91 -10.30
N ALA A 98 2.40 8.76 -10.78
CA ALA A 98 2.51 9.35 -12.12
C ALA A 98 3.70 10.31 -12.23
N ASN A 99 4.09 11.03 -11.16
CA ASN A 99 5.27 11.90 -11.14
C ASN A 99 6.56 11.09 -11.36
N ASP A 100 6.73 10.03 -10.60
CA ASP A 100 7.85 9.09 -10.70
C ASP A 100 7.92 8.43 -12.09
N LEU A 101 6.77 7.98 -12.61
CA LEU A 101 6.68 7.39 -13.93
C LEU A 101 7.05 8.40 -15.01
N ALA A 102 6.59 9.66 -14.92
CA ALA A 102 6.92 10.72 -15.85
C ALA A 102 8.45 11.00 -15.88
N CYS A 103 9.09 11.05 -14.71
CA CYS A 103 10.55 11.21 -14.61
C CYS A 103 11.29 10.02 -15.28
N ARG A 104 10.88 8.78 -14.99
CA ARG A 104 11.49 7.58 -15.58
C ARG A 104 11.32 7.51 -17.10
N LEU A 105 10.12 7.81 -17.61
CA LEU A 105 9.85 7.85 -19.04
C LEU A 105 10.63 8.97 -19.73
N ALA A 106 10.70 10.13 -19.08
CA ALA A 106 11.49 11.27 -19.56
C ALA A 106 12.97 10.90 -19.68
N ALA A 107 13.56 10.29 -18.66
CA ALA A 107 14.94 9.83 -18.69
C ALA A 107 15.20 8.81 -19.82
N ALA A 108 14.23 7.93 -20.12
CA ALA A 108 14.35 6.90 -21.16
C ALA A 108 14.34 7.45 -22.60
N CYS A 109 13.77 8.64 -22.83
CA CYS A 109 13.70 9.22 -24.18
C CYS A 109 14.31 10.63 -24.29
N GLY A 110 14.90 11.18 -23.22
CA GLY A 110 15.47 12.53 -23.20
C GLY A 110 14.40 13.64 -23.14
N ALA A 111 13.20 13.32 -22.68
CA ALA A 111 12.13 14.30 -22.48
C ALA A 111 12.34 15.15 -21.23
N VAL A 112 11.62 16.26 -21.15
CA VAL A 112 11.51 17.07 -19.93
C VAL A 112 10.30 16.60 -19.13
N PRO A 113 10.45 16.14 -17.87
CA PRO A 113 9.32 15.86 -17.00
C PRO A 113 8.69 17.19 -16.53
N VAL A 114 7.37 17.33 -16.69
CA VAL A 114 6.63 18.54 -16.33
C VAL A 114 5.82 18.27 -15.07
N ILE A 115 6.50 18.26 -13.93
CA ILE A 115 5.88 18.04 -12.63
C ILE A 115 5.24 19.34 -12.12
N THR A 116 3.94 19.32 -11.83
CA THR A 116 3.17 20.52 -11.45
C THR A 116 2.61 20.47 -10.05
N THR A 117 2.83 19.39 -9.30
CA THR A 117 2.38 19.25 -7.90
C THR A 117 3.06 20.32 -7.04
N ALA A 118 2.25 21.01 -6.22
CA ALA A 118 2.75 22.17 -5.47
C ALA A 118 3.87 21.82 -4.48
N THR A 119 3.80 20.66 -3.83
CA THR A 119 4.85 20.18 -2.93
C THR A 119 6.18 19.95 -3.67
N ASP A 120 6.14 19.30 -4.83
CA ASP A 120 7.33 19.06 -5.65
C ASP A 120 7.92 20.35 -6.19
N ALA A 121 7.06 21.23 -6.73
CA ALA A 121 7.49 22.52 -7.27
C ALA A 121 8.16 23.42 -6.22
N ASN A 122 7.81 23.28 -4.95
CA ASN A 122 8.41 24.01 -3.84
C ASN A 122 9.47 23.21 -3.07
N GLY A 123 9.78 21.98 -3.46
CA GLY A 123 10.75 21.12 -2.80
C GLY A 123 10.35 20.70 -1.38
N LEU A 124 9.06 20.74 -1.07
CA LEU A 124 8.53 20.42 0.26
C LEU A 124 8.30 18.92 0.44
N PHE A 125 8.29 18.49 1.71
CA PHE A 125 8.00 17.12 2.08
C PHE A 125 6.60 16.68 1.62
N ALA A 126 6.53 15.58 0.87
CA ALA A 126 5.31 14.96 0.40
C ALA A 126 5.01 13.71 1.23
N VAL A 127 4.11 13.85 2.22
CA VAL A 127 3.80 12.80 3.20
C VAL A 127 3.26 11.52 2.56
N ASP A 128 2.53 11.63 1.47
CA ASP A 128 1.95 10.51 0.74
C ASP A 128 3.00 9.78 -0.14
N GLU A 129 3.96 10.46 -0.72
CA GLU A 129 5.12 9.85 -1.38
C GLU A 129 6.00 9.13 -0.37
N TRP A 130 6.28 9.79 0.74
CA TRP A 130 7.04 9.18 1.82
C TRP A 130 6.35 7.92 2.35
N ALA A 131 5.04 7.97 2.60
CA ALA A 131 4.26 6.80 3.02
C ALA A 131 4.44 5.64 2.03
N LYS A 132 4.33 5.90 0.73
CA LYS A 132 4.52 4.89 -0.31
C LYS A 132 5.92 4.27 -0.27
N LYS A 133 6.98 5.10 -0.13
CA LYS A 133 8.36 4.60 -0.03
C LYS A 133 8.62 3.78 1.21
N GLN A 134 7.99 4.14 2.33
CA GLN A 134 8.06 3.39 3.58
C GLN A 134 7.11 2.16 3.59
N ASN A 135 6.50 1.79 2.45
CA ASN A 135 5.52 0.70 2.35
C ASN A 135 4.35 0.87 3.33
N CYS A 136 3.90 2.10 3.51
CA CYS A 136 2.74 2.44 4.33
C CYS A 136 1.52 2.72 3.45
N ALA A 137 0.34 2.29 3.90
CA ALA A 137 -0.92 2.75 3.36
C ALA A 137 -1.33 4.06 4.02
N VAL A 138 -1.89 4.98 3.25
CA VAL A 138 -2.50 6.20 3.80
C VAL A 138 -3.95 5.89 4.15
N TRP A 139 -4.29 5.97 5.45
CA TRP A 139 -5.59 5.53 5.95
C TRP A 139 -6.71 6.53 5.60
N GLU A 140 -6.48 7.83 5.87
CA GLU A 140 -7.45 8.89 5.55
C GLU A 140 -6.90 9.82 4.45
N THR A 141 -6.91 9.40 3.20
CA THR A 141 -6.37 10.17 2.08
C THR A 141 -6.86 11.63 1.97
N PRO A 142 -8.11 11.99 2.34
CA PRO A 142 -8.53 13.39 2.37
C PRO A 142 -7.74 14.26 3.35
N ARG A 143 -7.07 13.68 4.36
CA ARG A 143 -6.28 14.42 5.35
C ARG A 143 -4.89 14.84 4.85
N ILE A 144 -4.39 14.24 3.76
CA ILE A 144 -3.12 14.65 3.12
C ILE A 144 -3.10 16.17 2.88
N LYS A 145 -4.24 16.74 2.46
CA LYS A 145 -4.35 18.17 2.18
C LYS A 145 -4.03 19.08 3.37
N PHE A 146 -4.26 18.62 4.61
CA PHE A 146 -3.98 19.40 5.81
C PHE A 146 -2.48 19.44 6.07
N VAL A 147 -1.79 18.29 5.95
CA VAL A 147 -0.33 18.20 6.09
C VAL A 147 0.37 19.02 4.99
N SER A 148 0.04 18.76 3.73
CA SER A 148 0.63 19.49 2.59
C SER A 148 0.31 20.98 2.62
N GLY A 149 -0.93 21.35 2.98
CA GLY A 149 -1.35 22.75 3.08
C GLY A 149 -0.64 23.51 4.20
N ALA A 150 -0.37 22.87 5.34
CA ALA A 150 0.41 23.46 6.43
C ALA A 150 1.86 23.73 5.99
N LEU A 151 2.50 22.76 5.32
CA LEU A 151 3.87 22.94 4.79
C LEU A 151 3.93 24.03 3.72
N LEU A 152 2.96 24.09 2.81
CA LEU A 152 2.86 25.16 1.80
C LEU A 152 2.65 26.54 2.42
N ALA A 153 2.00 26.61 3.58
CA ALA A 153 1.83 27.84 4.35
C ALA A 153 3.07 28.18 5.24
N GLY A 154 4.18 27.44 5.12
CA GLY A 154 5.39 27.65 5.92
C GLY A 154 5.26 27.23 7.39
N LYS A 155 4.23 26.44 7.74
CA LYS A 155 4.04 25.93 9.10
C LYS A 155 4.80 24.63 9.29
N THR A 156 5.24 24.36 10.50
CA THR A 156 5.78 23.06 10.90
C THR A 156 4.65 22.07 11.10
N VAL A 157 4.79 20.86 10.51
CA VAL A 157 3.93 19.70 10.77
C VAL A 157 4.63 18.76 11.74
N ARG A 158 3.85 18.14 12.63
CA ARG A 158 4.35 17.26 13.66
C ARG A 158 4.01 15.80 13.34
N TYR A 159 4.96 14.91 13.63
CA TYR A 159 4.73 13.47 13.46
C TYR A 159 4.82 12.73 14.80
N ALA A 160 4.14 11.57 14.85
CA ALA A 160 4.32 10.57 15.90
C ALA A 160 4.62 9.19 15.27
N SER A 161 5.48 8.42 15.92
CA SER A 161 5.83 7.08 15.48
C SER A 161 6.29 6.22 16.66
N PRO A 162 5.82 4.98 16.82
CA PRO A 162 6.38 4.03 17.77
C PRO A 162 7.70 3.42 17.27
N TRP A 163 8.09 3.68 16.02
CA TRP A 163 9.35 3.23 15.43
C TRP A 163 10.30 4.41 15.25
N ALA A 164 11.56 4.19 15.58
CA ALA A 164 12.60 5.16 15.29
C ALA A 164 12.72 5.35 13.77
N ILE A 165 12.69 6.60 13.30
CA ILE A 165 12.85 6.96 11.89
C ILE A 165 14.30 7.38 11.66
N ALA A 166 15.00 6.70 10.77
CA ALA A 166 16.42 6.98 10.51
C ALA A 166 16.63 8.28 9.73
N GLY A 167 17.69 9.00 10.06
CA GLY A 167 18.05 10.26 9.41
C GLY A 167 17.42 11.48 10.07
N THR A 168 17.56 12.64 9.42
CA THR A 168 17.03 13.91 9.91
C THR A 168 15.67 14.19 9.28
N PRO A 169 14.66 14.60 10.04
CA PRO A 169 13.38 15.02 9.49
C PRO A 169 13.56 16.11 8.44
N PRO A 170 12.76 16.12 7.38
CA PRO A 170 12.79 17.17 6.37
C PRO A 170 12.45 18.55 6.95
N ALA A 171 12.84 19.60 6.24
CA ALA A 171 12.47 20.95 6.62
C ALA A 171 10.96 21.11 6.80
N GLY A 172 10.54 21.71 7.90
CA GLY A 172 9.13 21.88 8.26
C GLY A 172 8.47 20.64 8.89
N VAL A 173 9.24 19.57 9.17
CA VAL A 173 8.74 18.37 9.87
C VAL A 173 9.45 18.24 11.22
N ALA A 174 8.71 18.04 12.30
CA ALA A 174 9.24 17.86 13.66
C ALA A 174 8.49 16.73 14.38
N GLU A 175 9.13 16.14 15.38
CA GLU A 175 8.45 15.17 16.25
C GLU A 175 7.46 15.88 17.18
N ALA A 176 6.32 15.27 17.42
CA ALA A 176 5.33 15.75 18.37
C ALA A 176 5.80 15.48 19.81
N GLU A 177 5.55 16.39 20.72
CA GLU A 177 5.84 16.18 22.16
C GLU A 177 4.91 15.09 22.72
N GLU A 178 3.63 15.13 22.33
CA GLU A 178 2.65 14.11 22.65
C GLU A 178 2.05 13.54 21.36
N PRO A 179 1.76 12.22 21.28
CA PRO A 179 1.18 11.61 20.09
C PRO A 179 -0.16 12.24 19.64
N SER A 180 -0.92 12.83 20.58
CA SER A 180 -2.18 13.55 20.30
C SER A 180 -2.00 14.82 19.48
N ASP A 181 -0.80 15.40 19.49
CA ASP A 181 -0.48 16.68 18.84
C ASP A 181 0.07 16.47 17.42
N ALA A 182 0.13 15.23 16.97
CA ALA A 182 0.66 14.91 15.66
C ALA A 182 -0.33 15.29 14.54
N ASP A 183 0.20 15.90 13.48
CA ASP A 183 -0.52 16.11 12.21
C ASP A 183 -0.59 14.83 11.38
N PHE A 184 0.45 13.99 11.48
CA PHE A 184 0.47 12.64 10.91
C PHE A 184 1.18 11.64 11.82
N ALA A 185 0.78 10.38 11.76
CA ALA A 185 1.33 9.33 12.63
C ALA A 185 1.52 8.01 11.86
N LEU A 186 2.66 7.35 12.13
CA LEU A 186 2.84 5.94 11.77
C LEU A 186 2.20 5.11 12.89
N THR A 187 1.29 4.21 12.52
CA THR A 187 0.62 3.34 13.50
C THR A 187 -0.05 2.17 12.81
N MET A 188 -0.24 1.07 13.55
CA MET A 188 -1.11 -0.04 13.13
C MET A 188 -2.54 0.09 13.68
N THR A 189 -2.73 0.97 14.68
CA THR A 189 -3.98 1.17 15.42
C THR A 189 -4.37 2.64 15.39
N PRO A 190 -4.89 3.16 14.26
CA PRO A 190 -5.18 4.57 14.08
C PRO A 190 -6.22 5.07 15.07
N GLN A 191 -5.93 6.21 15.72
CA GLN A 191 -6.81 6.88 16.66
C GLN A 191 -6.65 8.40 16.56
N GLY A 192 -7.72 9.13 16.86
CA GLY A 192 -7.71 10.58 16.85
C GLY A 192 -7.84 11.20 15.45
N ASN A 193 -7.24 12.37 15.27
CA ASN A 193 -7.45 13.21 14.09
C ASN A 193 -6.21 13.40 13.19
N ALA A 194 -5.10 12.75 13.49
CA ALA A 194 -3.92 12.77 12.62
C ALA A 194 -4.20 12.11 11.25
N LEU A 195 -3.35 12.39 10.28
CA LEU A 195 -3.24 11.55 9.09
C LEU A 195 -2.50 10.27 9.47
N HIS A 196 -3.14 9.10 9.36
CA HIS A 196 -2.49 7.86 9.74
C HIS A 196 -1.83 7.17 8.55
N LEU A 197 -0.58 6.80 8.73
CA LEU A 197 0.23 6.02 7.80
C LEU A 197 0.39 4.63 8.39
N ILE A 198 -0.18 3.63 7.73
CA ILE A 198 -0.25 2.27 8.23
C ILE A 198 0.84 1.41 7.56
N PRO A 199 1.91 1.05 8.29
CA PRO A 199 2.93 0.17 7.74
C PRO A 199 2.36 -1.20 7.37
N ARG A 200 2.70 -1.72 6.21
CA ARG A 200 2.25 -3.04 5.74
C ARG A 200 3.17 -4.14 6.25
N ILE A 201 3.19 -4.34 7.55
CA ILE A 201 4.11 -5.24 8.27
C ILE A 201 3.41 -6.25 9.16
N GLY A 202 2.08 -6.19 9.24
CA GLY A 202 1.29 -7.04 10.13
C GLY A 202 1.19 -8.49 9.66
N VAL A 203 1.25 -9.42 10.62
CA VAL A 203 0.97 -10.84 10.46
C VAL A 203 -0.15 -11.23 11.42
N LEU A 204 -1.23 -11.78 10.87
CA LEU A 204 -2.40 -12.24 11.64
C LEU A 204 -2.20 -13.70 12.05
N GLY A 205 -2.10 -13.95 13.34
CA GLY A 205 -2.16 -15.31 13.88
C GLY A 205 -3.60 -15.76 14.07
N VAL A 206 -3.94 -16.94 13.56
CA VAL A 206 -5.31 -17.44 13.51
C VAL A 206 -5.42 -18.77 14.25
N GLY A 207 -6.39 -18.86 15.17
CA GLY A 207 -6.85 -20.10 15.76
C GLY A 207 -8.35 -20.25 15.56
N CYS A 208 -8.82 -21.39 15.08
CA CYS A 208 -10.25 -21.63 14.86
C CYS A 208 -10.61 -23.09 15.12
N LYS A 209 -11.90 -23.39 15.33
CA LYS A 209 -12.41 -24.75 15.38
C LYS A 209 -12.37 -25.39 13.99
N ARG A 210 -12.42 -26.74 13.97
CA ARG A 210 -12.58 -27.47 12.70
C ARG A 210 -13.91 -27.09 12.05
N GLY A 211 -13.91 -26.87 10.73
CA GLY A 211 -15.10 -26.52 9.97
C GLY A 211 -15.57 -25.07 10.12
N THR A 212 -14.77 -24.19 10.73
CA THR A 212 -15.07 -22.75 10.75
C THR A 212 -15.05 -22.21 9.31
N THR A 213 -16.14 -21.54 8.90
CA THR A 213 -16.28 -21.00 7.53
C THR A 213 -15.51 -19.71 7.34
N ALA A 214 -15.20 -19.36 6.09
CA ALA A 214 -14.58 -18.07 5.75
C ALA A 214 -15.43 -16.89 6.23
N ALA A 215 -16.75 -16.95 6.09
CA ALA A 215 -17.67 -15.92 6.59
C ALA A 215 -17.61 -15.73 8.11
N GLN A 216 -17.45 -16.80 8.87
CA GLN A 216 -17.28 -16.70 10.33
C GLN A 216 -15.92 -16.08 10.70
N LEU A 217 -14.85 -16.41 9.96
CA LEU A 217 -13.55 -15.79 10.14
C LEU A 217 -13.58 -14.30 9.79
N GLU A 218 -14.26 -13.93 8.70
CA GLU A 218 -14.42 -12.53 8.29
C GLU A 218 -15.17 -11.71 9.33
N ALA A 219 -16.30 -12.23 9.85
CA ALA A 219 -17.06 -11.55 10.90
C ALA A 219 -16.24 -11.37 12.19
N ALA A 220 -15.49 -12.40 12.58
CA ALA A 220 -14.60 -12.32 13.75
C ALA A 220 -13.43 -11.38 13.53
N PHE A 221 -12.88 -11.31 12.31
CA PHE A 221 -11.82 -10.38 11.95
C PHE A 221 -12.29 -8.93 11.94
N ALA A 222 -13.47 -8.66 11.39
CA ALA A 222 -14.09 -7.34 11.46
C ALA A 222 -14.30 -6.87 12.91
N ALA A 223 -14.77 -7.74 13.79
CA ALA A 223 -14.88 -7.45 15.22
C ALA A 223 -13.52 -7.18 15.86
N PHE A 224 -12.52 -8.03 15.57
CA PHE A 224 -11.15 -7.82 16.03
C PHE A 224 -10.59 -6.45 15.63
N CYS A 225 -10.73 -6.07 14.35
CA CYS A 225 -10.27 -4.77 13.88
C CYS A 225 -11.00 -3.61 14.58
N THR A 226 -12.31 -3.72 14.76
CA THR A 226 -13.14 -2.70 15.41
C THR A 226 -12.77 -2.52 16.88
N ASP A 227 -12.69 -3.61 17.63
CA ASP A 227 -12.49 -3.57 19.08
C ASP A 227 -11.05 -3.17 19.46
N THR A 228 -10.08 -3.39 18.55
CA THR A 228 -8.67 -3.09 18.79
C THR A 228 -8.18 -1.86 18.01
N ASN A 229 -9.01 -1.25 17.19
CA ASN A 229 -8.65 -0.21 16.22
C ASN A 229 -7.54 -0.65 15.23
N LEU A 230 -7.38 -1.96 14.99
CA LEU A 230 -6.39 -2.43 14.03
C LEU A 230 -6.80 -2.02 12.61
N ALA A 231 -5.91 -1.35 11.89
CA ALA A 231 -6.09 -1.06 10.48
C ALA A 231 -5.84 -2.34 9.64
N PRO A 232 -6.87 -2.96 9.04
CA PRO A 232 -6.72 -4.24 8.32
C PRO A 232 -5.76 -4.15 7.15
N VAL A 233 -5.59 -2.98 6.54
CA VAL A 233 -4.65 -2.73 5.42
C VAL A 233 -3.18 -2.94 5.80
N GLY A 234 -2.87 -2.91 7.09
CA GLY A 234 -1.53 -3.20 7.61
C GLY A 234 -1.20 -4.70 7.68
N ILE A 235 -2.20 -5.58 7.62
CA ILE A 235 -2.00 -7.03 7.62
C ILE A 235 -1.63 -7.49 6.21
N THR A 236 -0.57 -8.27 6.11
CA THR A 236 -0.02 -8.74 4.82
C THR A 236 0.17 -10.24 4.74
N ALA A 237 -0.03 -10.96 5.83
CA ALA A 237 0.08 -12.42 5.89
C ALA A 237 -0.73 -12.97 7.07
N ALA A 238 -1.03 -14.25 7.02
CA ALA A 238 -1.61 -15.00 8.12
C ALA A 238 -0.72 -16.16 8.56
N ALA A 239 -0.90 -16.62 9.80
CA ALA A 239 -0.16 -17.76 10.33
C ALA A 239 -1.04 -18.60 11.26
N SER A 240 -0.83 -19.91 11.27
CA SER A 240 -1.54 -20.86 12.15
C SER A 240 -0.68 -22.10 12.44
N ILE A 241 -1.27 -23.04 13.19
CA ILE A 241 -0.66 -24.35 13.40
C ILE A 241 -0.91 -25.29 12.19
N ASP A 242 0.01 -26.22 11.94
CA ASP A 242 -0.03 -27.19 10.84
C ASP A 242 -1.31 -28.05 10.81
N LEU A 243 -1.92 -28.31 11.98
CA LEU A 243 -3.21 -28.96 12.09
C LEU A 243 -4.34 -28.25 11.31
N LYS A 244 -4.12 -26.99 10.91
CA LYS A 244 -5.07 -26.15 10.18
C LYS A 244 -4.73 -25.97 8.68
N GLN A 245 -3.69 -26.63 8.20
CA GLN A 245 -3.24 -26.48 6.80
C GLN A 245 -4.29 -26.88 5.75
N ASN A 246 -5.23 -27.75 6.12
CA ASN A 246 -6.29 -28.24 5.25
C ASN A 246 -7.70 -27.73 5.67
N GLU A 247 -7.79 -26.65 6.44
CA GLU A 247 -9.08 -26.03 6.82
C GLU A 247 -9.59 -25.14 5.67
N PRO A 248 -10.63 -25.54 4.93
CA PRO A 248 -11.05 -24.82 3.72
C PRO A 248 -11.45 -23.37 4.01
N GLY A 249 -12.15 -23.11 5.12
CA GLY A 249 -12.59 -21.76 5.48
C GLY A 249 -11.43 -20.83 5.80
N LEU A 250 -10.35 -21.32 6.45
CA LEU A 250 -9.15 -20.51 6.70
C LEU A 250 -8.41 -20.18 5.40
N LEU A 251 -8.27 -21.16 4.52
CA LEU A 251 -7.58 -20.96 3.24
C LEU A 251 -8.36 -19.99 2.33
N GLU A 252 -9.69 -20.09 2.30
CA GLU A 252 -10.57 -19.19 1.57
C GLU A 252 -10.50 -17.76 2.14
N PHE A 253 -10.57 -17.60 3.46
CA PHE A 253 -10.42 -16.31 4.13
C PHE A 253 -9.07 -15.65 3.79
N CYS A 254 -7.97 -16.37 3.89
CA CYS A 254 -6.66 -15.81 3.52
C CYS A 254 -6.57 -15.44 2.04
N ARG A 255 -7.19 -16.26 1.16
CA ARG A 255 -7.19 -16.00 -0.29
C ARG A 255 -8.00 -14.75 -0.65
N SER A 256 -9.16 -14.52 0.00
CA SER A 256 -9.99 -13.33 -0.25
C SER A 256 -9.27 -12.03 0.07
N HIS A 257 -8.38 -12.06 1.07
CA HIS A 257 -7.53 -10.92 1.43
C HIS A 257 -6.20 -10.86 0.64
N GLY A 258 -5.89 -11.85 -0.18
CA GLY A 258 -4.60 -11.96 -0.87
C GLY A 258 -3.42 -12.23 0.07
N TRP A 259 -3.66 -12.78 1.26
CA TRP A 259 -2.61 -13.05 2.23
C TRP A 259 -2.00 -14.43 2.05
N PRO A 260 -0.67 -14.54 1.92
CA PRO A 260 0.00 -15.81 2.12
C PRO A 260 -0.23 -16.30 3.53
N VAL A 261 -0.43 -17.61 3.69
CA VAL A 261 -0.61 -18.24 5.01
C VAL A 261 0.54 -19.22 5.26
N SER A 262 1.12 -19.14 6.44
CA SER A 262 2.17 -20.05 6.91
C SER A 262 1.64 -20.95 8.03
N PHE A 263 2.11 -22.20 8.04
CA PHE A 263 1.74 -23.18 9.05
C PHE A 263 2.99 -23.70 9.77
N SER A 264 2.92 -23.76 11.09
CA SER A 264 4.04 -24.18 11.95
C SER A 264 3.64 -25.35 12.84
N SER A 265 4.56 -26.26 13.09
CA SER A 265 4.32 -27.39 13.99
C SER A 265 4.18 -26.94 15.46
N ALA A 266 3.56 -27.75 16.26
CA ALA A 266 3.46 -27.52 17.71
C ALA A 266 4.83 -27.35 18.37
N ALA A 267 5.85 -28.07 17.90
CA ALA A 267 7.23 -27.94 18.40
C ALA A 267 7.82 -26.55 18.09
N GLN A 268 7.66 -26.06 16.85
CA GLN A 268 8.12 -24.73 16.45
C GLN A 268 7.39 -23.62 17.24
N LEU A 269 6.07 -23.74 17.43
CA LEU A 269 5.31 -22.76 18.19
C LEU A 269 5.73 -22.73 19.67
N ARG A 270 5.98 -23.88 20.31
CA ARG A 270 6.49 -23.92 21.69
C ARG A 270 7.88 -23.28 21.85
N ALA A 271 8.71 -23.37 20.83
CA ALA A 271 10.06 -22.81 20.85
C ALA A 271 10.07 -21.26 20.73
N VAL A 272 8.97 -20.63 20.37
CA VAL A 272 8.89 -19.15 20.25
C VAL A 272 9.08 -18.53 21.62
N PRO A 273 10.12 -17.70 21.83
CA PRO A 273 10.36 -17.02 23.10
C PRO A 273 9.32 -15.92 23.34
N GLY A 274 8.99 -15.68 24.60
CA GLY A 274 8.07 -14.61 25.01
C GLY A 274 7.00 -15.09 25.98
N THR A 275 6.22 -14.14 26.48
CA THR A 275 5.06 -14.40 27.36
C THR A 275 3.79 -14.35 26.53
N PHE A 276 3.00 -15.40 26.54
CA PHE A 276 1.78 -15.56 25.74
C PHE A 276 0.60 -15.96 26.62
N SER A 277 -0.62 -15.66 26.15
CA SER A 277 -1.85 -15.99 26.84
C SER A 277 -2.06 -17.51 26.86
N ALA A 278 -1.94 -18.16 28.00
CA ALA A 278 -2.09 -19.62 28.12
C ALA A 278 -3.57 -20.07 28.04
N SER A 279 -3.81 -21.21 27.39
CA SER A 279 -5.10 -21.89 27.34
C SER A 279 -4.91 -23.40 27.53
N ARG A 280 -5.38 -23.94 28.65
CA ARG A 280 -5.34 -25.38 28.94
C ARG A 280 -6.10 -26.19 27.88
N PHE A 281 -7.23 -25.68 27.38
CA PHE A 281 -8.01 -26.34 26.32
C PHE A 281 -7.20 -26.46 25.04
N VAL A 282 -6.59 -25.35 24.58
CA VAL A 282 -5.76 -25.33 23.36
C VAL A 282 -4.55 -26.26 23.53
N GLN A 283 -3.93 -26.25 24.69
CA GLN A 283 -2.78 -27.12 25.00
C GLN A 283 -3.15 -28.61 24.91
N GLY A 284 -4.33 -28.99 25.40
CA GLY A 284 -4.81 -30.40 25.33
C GLY A 284 -5.08 -30.87 23.90
N VAL A 285 -5.49 -29.97 23.00
CA VAL A 285 -5.84 -30.29 21.60
C VAL A 285 -4.64 -30.19 20.66
N THR A 286 -3.79 -29.18 20.85
CA THR A 286 -2.73 -28.82 19.89
C THR A 286 -1.32 -29.10 20.42
N GLY A 287 -1.19 -29.39 21.70
CA GLY A 287 0.10 -29.50 22.36
C GLY A 287 0.80 -28.16 22.64
N VAL A 288 0.13 -27.04 22.37
CA VAL A 288 0.65 -25.68 22.57
C VAL A 288 -0.37 -24.85 23.35
N ASP A 289 0.07 -24.10 24.33
CA ASP A 289 -0.79 -23.26 25.18
C ASP A 289 -1.43 -22.08 24.45
N ASN A 290 -0.81 -21.61 23.35
CA ASN A 290 -1.31 -20.52 22.50
C ASN A 290 -0.87 -20.73 21.05
N VAL A 291 -1.82 -20.77 20.12
CA VAL A 291 -1.54 -20.91 18.69
C VAL A 291 -1.42 -19.53 18.02
N CYS A 292 -2.42 -18.66 18.18
CA CYS A 292 -2.50 -17.42 17.38
C CYS A 292 -1.34 -16.45 17.67
N GLU A 293 -1.01 -16.19 18.94
CA GLU A 293 0.09 -15.27 19.28
C GLU A 293 1.44 -15.83 18.83
N ARG A 294 1.72 -17.10 19.15
CA ARG A 294 2.98 -17.74 18.79
C ARG A 294 3.18 -17.86 17.28
N ALA A 295 2.11 -18.21 16.54
CA ALA A 295 2.15 -18.28 15.09
C ALA A 295 2.38 -16.91 14.45
N ALA A 296 1.72 -15.86 14.95
CA ALA A 296 1.92 -14.50 14.49
C ALA A 296 3.37 -14.03 14.71
N VAL A 297 3.91 -14.23 15.92
CA VAL A 297 5.28 -13.82 16.26
C VAL A 297 6.30 -14.61 15.44
N LEU A 298 6.14 -15.93 15.32
CA LEU A 298 7.05 -16.78 14.55
C LEU A 298 7.09 -16.36 13.07
N ALA A 299 5.90 -16.17 12.48
CA ALA A 299 5.80 -15.83 11.05
C ALA A 299 6.18 -14.37 10.74
N SER A 300 6.06 -13.46 11.71
CA SER A 300 6.53 -12.08 11.54
C SER A 300 8.05 -11.96 11.72
N GLY A 301 8.68 -12.83 12.49
CA GLY A 301 10.07 -12.66 12.95
C GLY A 301 10.28 -11.41 13.81
N GLY A 302 9.19 -10.86 14.37
CA GLY A 302 9.22 -9.62 15.13
C GLY A 302 8.47 -9.72 16.47
N THR A 303 7.65 -8.75 16.79
CA THR A 303 7.01 -8.61 18.11
C THR A 303 5.50 -8.70 18.06
N LEU A 304 4.91 -9.18 19.14
CA LEU A 304 3.45 -9.18 19.33
C LEU A 304 2.97 -7.73 19.45
N LEU A 305 2.02 -7.35 18.60
CA LEU A 305 1.36 -6.03 18.62
C LEU A 305 0.06 -6.08 19.43
N LEU A 306 -0.80 -7.04 19.10
CA LEU A 306 -2.10 -7.24 19.75
C LEU A 306 -2.17 -8.67 20.26
N PRO A 307 -2.45 -8.84 21.57
CA PRO A 307 -2.59 -10.16 22.17
C PRO A 307 -3.84 -10.88 21.67
N LYS A 308 -3.99 -12.12 22.13
CA LYS A 308 -5.11 -12.97 21.77
C LYS A 308 -6.46 -12.31 22.02
N TYR A 309 -7.21 -12.16 20.95
CA TYR A 309 -8.61 -11.79 20.93
C TYR A 309 -9.46 -13.04 20.60
N ALA A 310 -10.52 -13.28 21.33
CA ALA A 310 -11.40 -14.44 21.13
C ALA A 310 -12.81 -13.98 20.78
N HIS A 311 -13.34 -14.49 19.67
CA HIS A 311 -14.71 -14.19 19.23
C HIS A 311 -15.34 -15.42 18.59
N THR A 312 -16.49 -15.88 19.10
CA THR A 312 -17.33 -16.98 18.54
C THR A 312 -16.55 -18.25 18.11
N GLY A 313 -15.53 -18.63 18.88
CA GLY A 313 -14.74 -19.85 18.60
C GLY A 313 -13.58 -19.66 17.63
N VAL A 314 -13.33 -18.42 17.23
CA VAL A 314 -12.13 -17.96 16.51
C VAL A 314 -11.25 -17.19 17.48
N THR A 315 -9.93 -17.28 17.30
CA THR A 315 -8.98 -16.45 18.03
C THR A 315 -8.03 -15.79 17.05
N PHE A 316 -7.81 -14.49 17.22
CA PHE A 316 -6.81 -13.73 16.49
C PHE A 316 -5.77 -13.14 17.43
N ALA A 317 -4.58 -12.89 16.88
CA ALA A 317 -3.55 -12.05 17.45
C ALA A 317 -2.81 -11.38 16.29
N ALA A 318 -2.23 -10.23 16.50
CA ALA A 318 -1.42 -9.56 15.49
C ALA A 318 0.01 -9.37 15.97
N ALA A 319 0.97 -9.68 15.13
CA ALA A 319 2.37 -9.36 15.32
C ALA A 319 2.89 -8.52 14.15
N VAL A 320 3.97 -7.79 14.36
CA VAL A 320 4.57 -6.93 13.33
C VAL A 320 5.97 -7.38 13.00
N ARG A 321 6.32 -7.33 11.72
CA ARG A 321 7.69 -7.52 11.25
C ARG A 321 8.59 -6.38 11.72
N PRO A 322 9.91 -6.58 11.82
CA PRO A 322 10.84 -5.48 12.01
C PRO A 322 10.61 -4.39 10.95
N PHE A 323 10.52 -3.14 11.40
CA PHE A 323 10.26 -2.00 10.54
C PHE A 323 11.24 -0.88 10.89
N ALA A 324 11.99 -0.42 9.92
CA ALA A 324 13.01 0.61 10.06
C ALA A 324 12.80 1.70 9.00
N PRO A 325 11.84 2.61 9.23
CA PRO A 325 11.59 3.71 8.30
C PRO A 325 12.73 4.72 8.28
N ASP A 326 12.85 5.44 7.18
CA ASP A 326 13.79 6.56 7.05
C ASP A 326 13.13 7.77 6.37
N TRP A 327 13.78 8.95 6.41
CA TRP A 327 13.22 10.19 5.88
C TRP A 327 13.38 10.37 4.38
N ARG A 328 13.84 9.37 3.63
CA ARG A 328 13.98 9.47 2.17
C ARG A 328 12.61 9.35 1.49
N TRP A 329 12.23 10.34 0.70
CA TRP A 329 10.98 10.33 -0.08
C TRP A 329 11.16 10.64 -1.56
N LYS A 330 12.23 11.34 -1.96
CA LYS A 330 12.55 11.60 -3.37
C LYS A 330 13.29 10.42 -3.98
N THR A 331 13.09 10.19 -5.28
CA THR A 331 13.65 9.02 -5.98
C THR A 331 15.10 9.24 -6.37
N ASP A 332 15.57 10.48 -6.48
CA ASP A 332 16.90 10.83 -6.98
C ASP A 332 17.66 11.77 -6.04
N GLU A 333 18.10 11.24 -4.90
CA GLU A 333 19.30 11.70 -4.25
C GLU A 333 20.18 10.45 -4.07
N ALA A 334 20.82 10.02 -5.18
CA ALA A 334 21.92 9.08 -5.20
C ALA A 334 23.23 9.83 -5.20
#